data_9f741eddfd5244d491163eb5a27869ed
#
_entry.id   9f741eddfd5244d491163eb5a27869ed
#
_cell.length_a   1.000
_cell.length_b   1.000
_cell.length_c   1.000
_cell.angle_alpha   90.00
_cell.angle_beta   90.00
_cell.angle_gamma   90.00
#
_symmetry.space_group_name_H-M   'P 1'
#
loop_
_entity.id
_entity.type
_entity.pdbx_description
1 polymer ?
#
loop_
_entity_poly.entity_id
_entity_poly.type
_entity_poly.pdbx_seq_one_letter_code
_entity_poly.pdbx_strand_id
1 'polypeptide(L)'
;MKSEKKFPVLLIVSAALCALGYVLRSLTPELAGLCRHLGFIWIGYGVSALLLKLPKETRARTVCSLTRSILSYAAVLLSVYFGLRALGVDMTASLASVGVVTLIIGFGAQSLIEDVLTGIFLIAEGRYNVGDILVLDDFRGKVVDISVRTTTIEDAGGNHKIINNSEIRNFQNRSQKTSLAVSTVSVGYDADLRAVEAVIADALPAMFEENRAVFLDVPQYIGVEELGESGVMLKFIVSATEENVFAARRALNRSLKLLFDEKGIDIPYPQLTVHTK
;
A
#
# COMPACT_ATOMS: atom_id res chain seq x y z
N MET A 1 1.26 -30.53 26.80
CA MET A 1 2.26 -30.75 27.87
C MET A 1 3.39 -31.74 27.54
N LYS A 2 3.24 -32.77 26.69
CA LYS A 2 4.34 -33.71 26.35
C LYS A 2 5.42 -33.15 25.38
N SER A 3 5.16 -32.07 24.66
CA SER A 3 6.08 -31.46 23.64
C SER A 3 7.15 -30.54 24.24
N GLU A 4 6.90 -29.93 25.41
CA GLU A 4 7.81 -28.94 25.98
C GLU A 4 9.10 -29.51 26.57
N LYS A 5 9.04 -30.75 27.09
CA LYS A 5 10.24 -31.41 27.64
C LYS A 5 11.21 -31.95 26.61
N LYS A 6 10.77 -32.12 25.34
CA LYS A 6 11.64 -32.66 24.28
C LYS A 6 12.60 -31.60 23.71
N PHE A 7 12.32 -30.34 23.91
CA PHE A 7 13.05 -29.23 23.28
C PHE A 7 14.44 -28.98 23.87
N PRO A 8 14.60 -28.82 25.20
CA PRO A 8 15.94 -28.69 25.79
C PRO A 8 16.82 -29.95 25.56
N VAL A 9 16.19 -31.12 25.51
CA VAL A 9 16.89 -32.38 25.20
C VAL A 9 17.46 -32.36 23.77
N LEU A 10 16.70 -31.85 22.80
CA LEU A 10 17.16 -31.74 21.41
C LEU A 10 18.35 -30.80 21.26
N LEU A 11 18.34 -29.63 21.93
CA LEU A 11 19.46 -28.71 21.94
C LEU A 11 20.71 -29.28 22.61
N ILE A 12 20.55 -30.02 23.69
CA ILE A 12 21.66 -30.66 24.39
C ILE A 12 22.27 -31.76 23.51
N VAL A 13 21.44 -32.59 22.87
CA VAL A 13 21.89 -33.68 21.97
C VAL A 13 22.60 -33.08 20.76
N SER A 14 22.09 -32.00 20.18
CA SER A 14 22.72 -31.35 19.02
C SER A 14 24.04 -30.67 19.36
N ALA A 15 24.15 -30.07 20.54
CA ALA A 15 25.41 -29.55 21.04
C ALA A 15 26.45 -30.66 21.32
N ALA A 16 25.99 -31.80 21.88
CA ALA A 16 26.83 -32.97 22.08
C ALA A 16 27.32 -33.58 20.77
N LEU A 17 26.48 -33.61 19.72
CA LEU A 17 26.88 -34.02 18.36
C LEU A 17 27.93 -33.10 17.76
N CYS A 18 27.81 -31.78 17.95
CA CYS A 18 28.84 -30.85 17.50
C CYS A 18 30.18 -31.08 18.23
N ALA A 19 30.14 -31.28 19.53
CA ALA A 19 31.34 -31.55 20.35
C ALA A 19 31.99 -32.88 19.96
N LEU A 20 31.17 -33.94 19.76
CA LEU A 20 31.65 -35.23 19.29
C LEU A 20 32.34 -35.14 17.92
N GLY A 21 31.75 -34.35 16.99
CA GLY A 21 32.35 -34.10 15.69
C GLY A 21 33.70 -33.38 15.78
N TYR A 22 33.91 -32.57 16.82
CA TYR A 22 35.22 -31.92 17.04
C TYR A 22 36.28 -32.92 17.56
N VAL A 23 35.87 -33.84 18.43
CA VAL A 23 36.75 -34.86 19.02
C VAL A 23 37.13 -35.93 17.96
N LEU A 24 36.20 -36.33 17.12
CA LEU A 24 36.41 -37.36 16.06
C LEU A 24 37.21 -36.86 14.85
N ARG A 25 37.57 -35.56 14.82
CA ARG A 25 38.27 -34.94 13.68
C ARG A 25 39.61 -35.60 13.31
N SER A 26 40.31 -36.12 14.30
CA SER A 26 41.59 -36.75 14.15
C SER A 26 41.53 -38.21 13.74
N LEU A 27 40.38 -38.87 13.96
CA LEU A 27 40.18 -40.31 13.71
C LEU A 27 39.47 -40.58 12.38
N THR A 28 38.36 -39.87 12.12
CA THR A 28 37.51 -40.08 10.93
C THR A 28 36.95 -38.75 10.47
N PRO A 29 37.61 -38.06 9.53
CA PRO A 29 37.24 -36.70 9.12
C PRO A 29 35.83 -36.62 8.51
N GLU A 30 35.36 -37.66 7.84
CA GLU A 30 34.01 -37.70 7.24
C GLU A 30 32.89 -37.77 8.31
N LEU A 31 33.06 -38.69 9.29
CA LEU A 31 32.12 -38.79 10.41
C LEU A 31 32.14 -37.53 11.28
N ALA A 32 33.29 -36.93 11.48
CA ALA A 32 33.43 -35.65 12.19
C ALA A 32 32.67 -34.52 11.46
N GLY A 33 32.75 -34.48 10.13
CA GLY A 33 31.98 -33.58 9.28
C GLY A 33 30.47 -33.76 9.45
N LEU A 34 30.02 -35.01 9.36
CA LEU A 34 28.60 -35.36 9.52
C LEU A 34 28.05 -34.90 10.89
N CYS A 35 28.74 -35.26 12.00
CA CYS A 35 28.32 -34.91 13.32
C CYS A 35 28.18 -33.37 13.50
N ARG A 36 29.13 -32.60 12.97
CA ARG A 36 29.07 -31.13 13.00
C ARG A 36 27.88 -30.58 12.22
N HIS A 37 27.67 -31.04 10.97
CA HIS A 37 26.55 -30.58 10.15
C HIS A 37 25.20 -30.91 10.78
N LEU A 38 25.02 -32.13 11.27
CA LEU A 38 23.81 -32.53 11.99
C LEU A 38 23.59 -31.67 13.24
N GLY A 39 24.65 -31.44 14.03
CA GLY A 39 24.57 -30.59 15.20
C GLY A 39 24.13 -29.17 14.87
N PHE A 40 24.72 -28.52 13.88
CA PHE A 40 24.34 -27.17 13.45
C PHE A 40 22.90 -27.08 12.92
N ILE A 41 22.46 -28.07 12.10
CA ILE A 41 21.09 -28.10 11.58
C ILE A 41 20.08 -28.16 12.71
N TRP A 42 20.29 -29.06 13.69
CA TRP A 42 19.36 -29.23 14.79
C TRP A 42 19.45 -28.14 15.85
N ILE A 43 20.60 -27.48 16.04
CA ILE A 43 20.71 -26.24 16.83
C ILE A 43 19.91 -25.14 16.17
N GLY A 44 20.08 -24.91 14.86
CA GLY A 44 19.32 -23.90 14.11
C GLY A 44 17.82 -24.11 14.21
N TYR A 45 17.36 -25.36 14.01
CA TYR A 45 15.95 -25.73 14.23
C TYR A 45 15.51 -25.48 15.67
N GLY A 46 16.33 -25.85 16.64
CA GLY A 46 16.03 -25.63 18.05
C GLY A 46 15.88 -24.16 18.40
N VAL A 47 16.81 -23.29 17.99
CA VAL A 47 16.74 -21.85 18.23
C VAL A 47 15.53 -21.23 17.56
N SER A 48 15.26 -21.56 16.30
CA SER A 48 14.08 -21.06 15.57
C SER A 48 12.78 -21.46 16.23
N ALA A 49 12.68 -22.73 16.68
CA ALA A 49 11.50 -23.23 17.39
C ALA A 49 11.31 -22.56 18.78
N LEU A 50 12.39 -22.08 19.40
CA LEU A 50 12.32 -21.30 20.64
C LEU A 50 11.79 -19.89 20.38
N LEU A 51 12.28 -19.22 19.35
CA LEU A 51 11.82 -17.89 18.94
C LEU A 51 10.32 -17.90 18.55
N LEU A 52 9.85 -18.98 17.93
CA LEU A 52 8.45 -19.15 17.53
C LEU A 52 7.49 -19.54 18.66
N LYS A 53 7.94 -19.72 19.91
CA LYS A 53 7.08 -20.01 21.05
C LYS A 53 6.39 -18.78 21.66
N LEU A 54 6.74 -17.59 21.26
CA LEU A 54 6.40 -16.34 21.94
C LEU A 54 5.01 -15.74 21.70
N PRO A 55 4.23 -16.02 20.63
CA PRO A 55 2.95 -15.34 20.44
C PRO A 55 1.81 -15.95 21.28
N LYS A 56 1.02 -15.07 21.91
CA LYS A 56 -0.21 -15.45 22.63
C LYS A 56 -1.45 -15.50 21.72
N GLU A 57 -1.41 -14.82 20.58
CA GLU A 57 -2.53 -14.71 19.64
C GLU A 57 -2.72 -15.95 18.77
N THR A 58 -3.97 -16.34 18.52
CA THR A 58 -4.33 -17.55 17.76
C THR A 58 -3.77 -17.54 16.34
N ARG A 59 -3.83 -16.40 15.62
CA ARG A 59 -3.33 -16.27 14.25
C ARG A 59 -1.81 -16.42 14.19
N ALA A 60 -1.09 -15.74 15.06
CA ALA A 60 0.35 -15.83 15.17
C ALA A 60 0.81 -17.26 15.54
N ARG A 61 0.06 -17.98 16.40
CA ARG A 61 0.33 -19.37 16.74
C ARG A 61 0.23 -20.32 15.53
N THR A 62 -0.75 -20.12 14.64
CA THR A 62 -0.90 -20.93 13.44
C THR A 62 0.28 -20.71 12.48
N VAL A 63 0.66 -19.45 12.23
CA VAL A 63 1.82 -19.11 11.39
C VAL A 63 3.10 -19.71 11.97
N CYS A 64 3.34 -19.56 13.27
CA CYS A 64 4.51 -20.16 13.94
C CYS A 64 4.51 -21.70 13.85
N SER A 65 3.35 -22.34 13.93
CA SER A 65 3.23 -23.79 13.78
C SER A 65 3.60 -24.25 12.37
N LEU A 66 3.11 -23.55 11.34
CA LEU A 66 3.44 -23.83 9.93
C LEU A 66 4.94 -23.63 9.67
N THR A 67 5.49 -22.49 10.08
CA THR A 67 6.93 -22.19 9.93
C THR A 67 7.79 -23.28 10.61
N ARG A 68 7.40 -23.70 11.82
CA ARG A 68 8.10 -24.77 12.53
C ARG A 68 8.06 -26.09 11.76
N SER A 69 6.91 -26.43 11.17
CA SER A 69 6.78 -27.66 10.37
C SER A 69 7.68 -27.62 9.13
N ILE A 70 7.71 -26.49 8.41
CA ILE A 70 8.58 -26.30 7.24
C ILE A 70 10.06 -26.43 7.64
N LEU A 71 10.47 -25.77 8.72
CA LEU A 71 11.85 -25.85 9.23
C LEU A 71 12.21 -27.28 9.67
N SER A 72 11.27 -28.03 10.26
CA SER A 72 11.47 -29.42 10.63
C SER A 72 11.71 -30.31 9.40
N TYR A 73 10.88 -30.16 8.36
CA TYR A 73 11.07 -30.89 7.11
C TYR A 73 12.41 -30.55 6.44
N ALA A 74 12.77 -29.27 6.39
CA ALA A 74 14.06 -28.84 5.86
C ALA A 74 15.23 -29.44 6.66
N ALA A 75 15.16 -29.45 7.99
CA ALA A 75 16.18 -30.06 8.84
C ALA A 75 16.33 -31.56 8.62
N VAL A 76 15.21 -32.29 8.44
CA VAL A 76 15.24 -33.74 8.12
C VAL A 76 15.87 -33.96 6.74
N LEU A 77 15.45 -33.23 5.71
CA LEU A 77 16.00 -33.36 4.36
C LEU A 77 17.51 -33.07 4.33
N LEU A 78 17.96 -32.02 4.98
CA LEU A 78 19.39 -31.70 5.09
C LEU A 78 20.15 -32.79 5.86
N SER A 79 19.56 -33.35 6.91
CA SER A 79 20.18 -34.45 7.68
C SER A 79 20.35 -35.69 6.83
N VAL A 80 19.35 -36.07 6.04
CA VAL A 80 19.42 -37.18 5.09
C VAL A 80 20.49 -36.92 4.03
N TYR A 81 20.52 -35.72 3.44
CA TYR A 81 21.54 -35.33 2.45
C TYR A 81 22.97 -35.48 3.00
N PHE A 82 23.26 -34.88 4.17
CA PHE A 82 24.61 -35.02 4.75
C PHE A 82 24.92 -36.46 5.20
N GLY A 83 23.90 -37.21 5.64
CA GLY A 83 24.05 -38.62 5.98
C GLY A 83 24.49 -39.46 4.77
N LEU A 84 23.80 -39.34 3.63
CA LEU A 84 24.10 -40.06 2.39
C LEU A 84 25.48 -39.64 1.86
N ARG A 85 25.82 -38.38 1.90
CA ARG A 85 27.15 -37.90 1.49
C ARG A 85 28.29 -38.48 2.34
N ALA A 86 28.06 -38.61 3.65
CA ALA A 86 29.06 -39.23 4.55
C ALA A 86 29.23 -40.73 4.31
N LEU A 87 28.24 -41.41 3.72
CA LEU A 87 28.31 -42.77 3.27
C LEU A 87 28.97 -42.97 1.88
N GLY A 88 29.48 -41.86 1.30
CA GLY A 88 30.16 -41.90 -0.01
C GLY A 88 29.21 -41.84 -1.21
N VAL A 89 27.92 -41.57 -1.00
CA VAL A 89 26.95 -41.45 -2.12
C VAL A 89 27.19 -40.14 -2.87
N ASP A 90 27.40 -40.24 -4.19
CA ASP A 90 27.48 -39.04 -5.03
C ASP A 90 26.09 -38.37 -5.16
N MET A 91 25.96 -37.22 -4.57
CA MET A 91 24.70 -36.44 -4.54
C MET A 91 24.61 -35.37 -5.64
N THR A 92 25.57 -35.37 -6.60
CA THR A 92 25.65 -34.31 -7.63
C THR A 92 24.39 -34.26 -8.50
N ALA A 93 23.92 -35.41 -8.97
CA ALA A 93 22.69 -35.51 -9.76
C ALA A 93 21.43 -35.14 -8.95
N SER A 94 21.42 -35.50 -7.66
CA SER A 94 20.30 -35.13 -6.74
C SER A 94 20.24 -33.67 -6.49
N LEU A 95 21.38 -32.97 -6.37
CA LEU A 95 21.43 -31.49 -6.22
C LEU A 95 20.88 -30.77 -7.46
N ALA A 96 21.15 -31.30 -8.68
CA ALA A 96 20.55 -30.71 -9.89
C ALA A 96 19.03 -30.82 -9.87
N SER A 97 18.47 -31.95 -9.44
CA SER A 97 17.02 -32.14 -9.30
C SER A 97 16.40 -31.19 -8.23
N VAL A 98 17.08 -31.01 -7.10
CA VAL A 98 16.67 -30.06 -6.05
C VAL A 98 16.68 -28.63 -6.61
N GLY A 99 17.63 -28.28 -7.48
CA GLY A 99 17.67 -26.99 -8.16
C GLY A 99 16.42 -26.73 -8.98
N VAL A 100 15.92 -27.67 -9.73
CA VAL A 100 14.68 -27.55 -10.52
C VAL A 100 13.46 -27.33 -9.59
N VAL A 101 13.35 -28.13 -8.53
CA VAL A 101 12.26 -27.96 -7.53
C VAL A 101 12.32 -26.57 -6.87
N THR A 102 13.52 -26.10 -6.55
CA THR A 102 13.73 -24.76 -5.96
C THR A 102 13.28 -23.66 -6.91
N LEU A 103 13.54 -23.78 -8.22
CA LEU A 103 13.05 -22.82 -9.21
C LEU A 103 11.52 -22.80 -9.28
N ILE A 104 10.86 -23.97 -9.27
CA ILE A 104 9.39 -24.04 -9.28
C ILE A 104 8.79 -23.37 -8.05
N ILE A 105 9.35 -23.63 -6.85
CA ILE A 105 8.92 -23.00 -5.61
C ILE A 105 9.20 -21.49 -5.67
N GLY A 106 10.35 -21.07 -6.18
CA GLY A 106 10.74 -19.68 -6.35
C GLY A 106 9.76 -18.90 -7.23
N PHE A 107 9.40 -19.44 -8.39
CA PHE A 107 8.38 -18.84 -9.25
C PHE A 107 7.00 -18.79 -8.58
N GLY A 108 6.62 -19.85 -7.84
CA GLY A 108 5.36 -19.86 -7.07
C GLY A 108 5.32 -18.84 -5.92
N ALA A 109 6.47 -18.46 -5.37
CA ALA A 109 6.57 -17.49 -4.28
C ALA A 109 6.95 -16.08 -4.75
N GLN A 110 7.21 -15.86 -6.04
CA GLN A 110 7.73 -14.60 -6.58
C GLN A 110 6.87 -13.40 -6.20
N SER A 111 5.55 -13.46 -6.40
CA SER A 111 4.64 -12.35 -6.09
C SER A 111 4.64 -12.02 -4.59
N LEU A 112 4.70 -13.02 -3.73
CA LEU A 112 4.77 -12.80 -2.28
C LEU A 112 6.05 -12.05 -1.88
N ILE A 113 7.19 -12.43 -2.47
CA ILE A 113 8.48 -11.76 -2.22
C ILE A 113 8.44 -10.33 -2.75
N GLU A 114 7.87 -10.13 -3.96
CA GLU A 114 7.72 -8.80 -4.55
C GLU A 114 6.83 -7.89 -3.69
N ASP A 115 5.70 -8.40 -3.18
CA ASP A 115 4.82 -7.66 -2.25
C ASP A 115 5.57 -7.18 -1.01
N VAL A 116 6.32 -8.08 -0.37
CA VAL A 116 7.07 -7.78 0.86
C VAL A 116 8.18 -6.76 0.60
N LEU A 117 8.97 -6.95 -0.45
CA LEU A 117 10.05 -6.01 -0.79
C LEU A 117 9.48 -4.63 -1.12
N THR A 118 8.43 -4.57 -1.95
CA THR A 118 7.76 -3.31 -2.29
C THR A 118 7.20 -2.63 -1.03
N GLY A 119 6.55 -3.37 -0.12
CA GLY A 119 6.06 -2.82 1.13
C GLY A 119 7.16 -2.21 2.00
N ILE A 120 8.32 -2.86 2.10
CA ILE A 120 9.47 -2.31 2.82
C ILE A 120 9.96 -1.01 2.18
N PHE A 121 10.09 -0.97 0.85
CA PHE A 121 10.52 0.23 0.13
C PHE A 121 9.51 1.37 0.22
N LEU A 122 8.21 1.10 0.12
CA LEU A 122 7.15 2.10 0.27
C LEU A 122 7.24 2.81 1.63
N ILE A 123 7.45 2.04 2.70
CA ILE A 123 7.61 2.59 4.06
C ILE A 123 8.94 3.33 4.20
N ALA A 124 10.04 2.77 3.70
CA ALA A 124 11.37 3.35 3.84
C ALA A 124 11.53 4.66 3.05
N GLU A 125 10.93 4.75 1.86
CA GLU A 125 10.97 5.94 1.02
C GLU A 125 9.91 6.98 1.41
N GLY A 126 8.92 6.62 2.23
CA GLY A 126 7.86 7.53 2.66
C GLY A 126 7.01 8.06 1.50
N ARG A 127 6.77 7.26 0.47
CA ARG A 127 6.01 7.69 -0.72
C ARG A 127 4.59 8.11 -0.38
N TYR A 128 4.01 7.47 0.61
CA TYR A 128 2.75 7.83 1.26
C TYR A 128 2.71 7.29 2.68
N ASN A 129 1.85 7.85 3.51
CA ASN A 129 1.67 7.48 4.91
C ASN A 129 0.22 7.10 5.19
N VAL A 130 0.00 6.44 6.32
CA VAL A 130 -1.36 6.24 6.84
C VAL A 130 -1.99 7.62 7.08
N GLY A 131 -3.19 7.82 6.54
CA GLY A 131 -3.90 9.09 6.54
C GLY A 131 -3.85 9.84 5.20
N ASP A 132 -2.89 9.55 4.31
CA ASP A 132 -2.82 10.16 2.98
C ASP A 132 -3.98 9.71 2.08
N ILE A 133 -4.40 10.59 1.18
CA ILE A 133 -5.40 10.28 0.15
C ILE A 133 -4.67 9.93 -1.14
N LEU A 134 -4.89 8.70 -1.57
CA LEU A 134 -4.35 8.17 -2.83
C LEU A 134 -5.44 8.04 -3.89
N VAL A 135 -5.03 8.22 -5.13
CA VAL A 135 -5.81 7.84 -6.31
C VAL A 135 -5.04 6.75 -7.04
N LEU A 136 -5.64 5.57 -7.12
CA LEU A 136 -5.13 4.36 -7.76
C LEU A 136 -6.16 3.96 -8.83
N ASP A 137 -5.80 4.10 -10.08
CA ASP A 137 -6.74 3.95 -11.19
C ASP A 137 -8.00 4.82 -10.96
N ASP A 138 -9.18 4.21 -10.89
CA ASP A 138 -10.45 4.90 -10.64
C ASP A 138 -10.84 4.96 -9.16
N PHE A 139 -10.01 4.41 -8.27
CA PHE A 139 -10.30 4.36 -6.84
C PHE A 139 -9.55 5.45 -6.07
N ARG A 140 -10.30 6.38 -5.47
CA ARG A 140 -9.78 7.41 -4.58
C ARG A 140 -10.16 7.08 -3.14
N GLY A 141 -9.16 6.98 -2.26
CA GLY A 141 -9.40 6.68 -0.85
C GLY A 141 -8.26 7.11 0.06
N LYS A 142 -8.56 7.11 1.37
CA LYS A 142 -7.60 7.38 2.44
C LYS A 142 -6.87 6.11 2.83
N VAL A 143 -5.56 6.16 2.95
CA VAL A 143 -4.75 5.04 3.46
C VAL A 143 -5.09 4.81 4.93
N VAL A 144 -5.64 3.65 5.26
CA VAL A 144 -5.99 3.27 6.64
C VAL A 144 -4.98 2.31 7.26
N ASP A 145 -4.30 1.51 6.44
CA ASP A 145 -3.26 0.58 6.91
C ASP A 145 -2.21 0.30 5.83
N ILE A 146 -0.96 0.18 6.26
CA ILE A 146 0.16 -0.26 5.44
C ILE A 146 0.79 -1.46 6.12
N SER A 147 0.47 -2.64 5.64
CA SER A 147 1.03 -3.90 6.12
C SER A 147 2.24 -4.33 5.28
N VAL A 148 2.96 -5.35 5.73
CA VAL A 148 4.16 -5.86 5.04
C VAL A 148 3.88 -6.27 3.59
N ARG A 149 2.68 -6.81 3.30
CA ARG A 149 2.31 -7.33 1.97
C ARG A 149 1.23 -6.51 1.27
N THR A 150 0.38 -5.82 2.02
CA THR A 150 -0.82 -5.15 1.49
C THR A 150 -0.95 -3.75 2.05
N THR A 151 -1.51 -2.85 1.25
CA THR A 151 -2.00 -1.54 1.69
C THR A 151 -3.52 -1.54 1.61
N THR A 152 -4.19 -0.99 2.63
CA THR A 152 -5.65 -0.85 2.67
C THR A 152 -6.00 0.63 2.53
N ILE A 153 -6.88 0.94 1.59
CA ILE A 153 -7.42 2.29 1.37
C ILE A 153 -8.93 2.28 1.51
N GLU A 154 -9.49 3.33 2.10
CA GLU A 154 -10.92 3.51 2.38
C GLU A 154 -11.47 4.68 1.55
N ASP A 155 -12.56 4.46 0.82
CA ASP A 155 -13.23 5.51 0.06
C ASP A 155 -14.18 6.35 0.94
N ALA A 156 -14.77 7.38 0.36
CA ALA A 156 -15.74 8.24 1.05
C ALA A 156 -17.05 7.51 1.44
N GLY A 157 -17.30 6.33 0.88
CA GLY A 157 -18.44 5.47 1.21
C GLY A 157 -18.14 4.47 2.33
N GLY A 158 -16.90 4.45 2.85
CA GLY A 158 -16.45 3.48 3.85
C GLY A 158 -16.07 2.11 3.27
N ASN A 159 -15.91 2.00 1.95
CA ASN A 159 -15.47 0.76 1.33
C ASN A 159 -13.95 0.63 1.41
N HIS A 160 -13.48 -0.54 1.83
CA HIS A 160 -12.06 -0.85 1.92
C HIS A 160 -11.58 -1.58 0.66
N LYS A 161 -10.60 -1.01 -0.04
CA LYS A 161 -9.85 -1.69 -1.09
C LYS A 161 -8.52 -2.15 -0.53
N ILE A 162 -8.31 -3.47 -0.48
CA ILE A 162 -7.07 -4.10 -0.04
C ILE A 162 -6.28 -4.46 -1.30
N ILE A 163 -5.07 -3.93 -1.42
CA ILE A 163 -4.23 -4.02 -2.61
C ILE A 163 -2.89 -4.61 -2.21
N ASN A 164 -2.36 -5.54 -3.00
CA ASN A 164 -1.01 -6.03 -2.80
C ASN A 164 0.00 -4.90 -3.07
N ASN A 165 1.03 -4.80 -2.24
CA ASN A 165 2.00 -3.71 -2.37
C ASN A 165 2.68 -3.69 -3.75
N SER A 166 2.94 -4.85 -4.36
CA SER A 166 3.54 -4.97 -5.70
C SER A 166 2.64 -4.45 -6.83
N GLU A 167 1.33 -4.35 -6.60
CA GLU A 167 0.36 -3.80 -7.56
C GLU A 167 0.30 -2.27 -7.52
N ILE A 168 0.78 -1.63 -6.43
CA ILE A 168 0.81 -0.18 -6.26
C ILE A 168 2.03 0.39 -7.00
N ARG A 169 1.96 0.41 -8.33
CA ARG A 169 3.06 0.90 -9.18
C ARG A 169 2.90 2.36 -9.54
N ASN A 170 1.68 2.75 -9.91
CA ASN A 170 1.33 4.10 -10.32
C ASN A 170 0.21 4.61 -9.43
N PHE A 171 0.45 5.72 -8.76
CA PHE A 171 -0.56 6.37 -7.91
C PHE A 171 -0.34 7.87 -7.86
N GLN A 172 -1.39 8.61 -7.53
CA GLN A 172 -1.31 10.03 -7.20
C GLN A 172 -1.51 10.17 -5.69
N ASN A 173 -0.54 10.76 -5.00
CA ASN A 173 -0.70 11.20 -3.62
C ASN A 173 -1.24 12.65 -3.61
N ARG A 174 -2.48 12.81 -3.15
CA ARG A 174 -3.18 14.10 -3.10
C ARG A 174 -2.96 14.87 -1.78
N SER A 175 -2.34 14.24 -0.77
CA SER A 175 -2.19 14.85 0.55
C SER A 175 -0.90 15.63 0.75
N GLN A 176 0.05 15.56 -0.20
CA GLN A 176 1.34 16.26 -0.06
C GLN A 176 1.25 17.78 -0.22
N LYS A 177 0.20 18.28 -0.87
CA LYS A 177 -0.03 19.71 -1.08
C LYS A 177 -1.52 20.03 -0.93
N THR A 178 -1.84 21.33 -0.91
CA THR A 178 -3.21 21.79 -1.02
C THR A 178 -3.81 21.38 -2.35
N SER A 179 -5.06 20.94 -2.32
CA SER A 179 -5.84 20.61 -3.53
C SER A 179 -6.64 21.81 -3.99
N LEU A 180 -6.92 21.85 -5.29
CA LEU A 180 -7.77 22.89 -5.87
C LEU A 180 -9.18 22.36 -6.10
N ALA A 181 -10.15 22.96 -5.48
CA ALA A 181 -11.56 22.78 -5.83
C ALA A 181 -11.86 23.65 -7.05
N VAL A 182 -12.29 23.02 -8.14
CA VAL A 182 -12.62 23.69 -9.40
C VAL A 182 -14.13 23.75 -9.56
N SER A 183 -14.63 24.91 -9.95
CA SER A 183 -16.04 25.15 -10.27
C SER A 183 -16.15 25.89 -11.60
N THR A 184 -17.20 25.59 -12.36
CA THR A 184 -17.56 26.33 -13.58
C THR A 184 -19.02 26.77 -13.45
N VAL A 185 -19.28 28.02 -13.82
CA VAL A 185 -20.64 28.58 -13.88
C VAL A 185 -20.82 29.28 -15.23
N SER A 186 -21.97 29.09 -15.86
CA SER A 186 -22.29 29.70 -17.15
C SER A 186 -23.01 31.03 -16.98
N VAL A 187 -22.72 32.01 -17.83
CA VAL A 187 -23.46 33.25 -18.00
C VAL A 187 -24.00 33.37 -19.41
N GLY A 188 -25.09 34.08 -19.60
CA GLY A 188 -25.69 34.27 -20.95
C GLY A 188 -24.74 35.00 -21.90
N TYR A 189 -24.87 34.74 -23.19
CA TYR A 189 -24.10 35.42 -24.25
C TYR A 189 -24.41 36.91 -24.34
N ASP A 190 -25.59 37.33 -23.87
CA ASP A 190 -26.02 38.73 -23.81
C ASP A 190 -25.46 39.49 -22.59
N ALA A 191 -24.80 38.81 -21.65
CA ALA A 191 -24.25 39.43 -20.45
C ALA A 191 -23.01 40.29 -20.79
N ASP A 192 -22.92 41.49 -20.21
CA ASP A 192 -21.69 42.27 -20.24
C ASP A 192 -20.62 41.55 -19.39
N LEU A 193 -19.73 40.82 -20.00
CA LEU A 193 -18.70 40.04 -19.34
C LEU A 193 -17.80 40.93 -18.44
N ARG A 194 -17.50 42.16 -18.84
CA ARG A 194 -16.67 43.06 -18.02
C ARG A 194 -17.37 43.46 -16.73
N ALA A 195 -18.68 43.75 -16.83
CA ALA A 195 -19.49 44.06 -15.64
C ALA A 195 -19.60 42.84 -14.71
N VAL A 196 -19.78 41.63 -15.27
CA VAL A 196 -19.81 40.35 -14.53
C VAL A 196 -18.48 40.10 -13.83
N GLU A 197 -17.36 40.27 -14.51
CA GLU A 197 -16.02 40.11 -13.94
C GLU A 197 -15.74 41.12 -12.79
N ALA A 198 -16.17 42.33 -12.92
CA ALA A 198 -16.03 43.33 -11.86
C ALA A 198 -16.83 42.95 -10.59
N VAL A 199 -18.07 42.48 -10.74
CA VAL A 199 -18.92 41.99 -9.65
C VAL A 199 -18.28 40.76 -8.98
N ILE A 200 -17.75 39.84 -9.76
CA ILE A 200 -17.06 38.66 -9.23
C ILE A 200 -15.86 39.09 -8.41
N ALA A 201 -14.97 39.93 -8.96
CA ALA A 201 -13.75 40.36 -8.28
C ALA A 201 -14.01 41.00 -6.92
N ASP A 202 -15.07 41.80 -6.80
CA ASP A 202 -15.49 42.45 -5.56
C ASP A 202 -16.04 41.47 -4.52
N ALA A 203 -16.70 40.39 -4.97
CA ALA A 203 -17.36 39.42 -4.10
C ALA A 203 -16.46 38.32 -3.56
N LEU A 204 -15.36 37.95 -4.27
CA LEU A 204 -14.50 36.84 -3.89
C LEU A 204 -13.96 36.90 -2.46
N PRO A 205 -13.50 38.04 -1.92
CA PRO A 205 -13.04 38.12 -0.54
C PRO A 205 -14.13 37.82 0.50
N ALA A 206 -15.37 38.27 0.26
CA ALA A 206 -16.51 37.99 1.15
C ALA A 206 -16.85 36.46 1.12
N MET A 207 -16.80 35.83 -0.04
CA MET A 207 -17.01 34.39 -0.14
C MET A 207 -16.00 33.59 0.67
N PHE A 208 -14.75 34.04 0.74
CA PHE A 208 -13.75 33.43 1.60
C PHE A 208 -14.11 33.56 3.08
N GLU A 209 -14.50 34.73 3.53
CA GLU A 209 -14.87 34.99 4.92
C GLU A 209 -16.02 34.06 5.38
N GLU A 210 -17.04 33.90 4.54
CA GLU A 210 -18.19 33.03 4.81
C GLU A 210 -17.85 31.54 4.84
N ASN A 211 -16.81 31.12 4.13
CA ASN A 211 -16.48 29.71 3.93
C ASN A 211 -15.09 29.32 4.48
N ARG A 212 -14.54 30.06 5.45
CA ARG A 212 -13.22 29.82 6.06
C ARG A 212 -13.03 28.40 6.61
N ALA A 213 -14.11 27.70 6.91
CA ALA A 213 -14.04 26.33 7.40
C ALA A 213 -13.56 25.31 6.34
N VAL A 214 -13.74 25.64 5.06
CA VAL A 214 -13.43 24.74 3.94
C VAL A 214 -12.47 25.35 2.90
N PHE A 215 -12.39 26.70 2.84
CA PHE A 215 -11.45 27.41 1.97
C PHE A 215 -10.17 27.72 2.74
N LEU A 216 -9.02 27.47 2.11
CA LEU A 216 -7.70 27.83 2.65
C LEU A 216 -7.23 29.22 2.17
N ASP A 217 -7.79 29.70 1.06
CA ASP A 217 -7.43 30.95 0.43
C ASP A 217 -8.64 31.59 -0.25
N VAL A 218 -8.52 32.85 -0.64
CA VAL A 218 -9.56 33.56 -1.40
C VAL A 218 -9.78 32.83 -2.74
N PRO A 219 -11.05 32.52 -3.11
CA PRO A 219 -11.33 31.94 -4.41
C PRO A 219 -10.82 32.84 -5.53
N GLN A 220 -10.40 32.23 -6.64
CA GLN A 220 -9.85 32.94 -7.78
C GLN A 220 -10.73 32.71 -9.01
N TYR A 221 -11.03 33.79 -9.71
CA TYR A 221 -11.57 33.73 -11.05
C TYR A 221 -10.42 33.52 -12.05
N ILE A 222 -10.48 32.47 -12.82
CA ILE A 222 -9.40 32.10 -13.76
C ILE A 222 -9.65 32.71 -15.14
N GLY A 223 -10.90 32.89 -15.50
CA GLY A 223 -11.31 33.43 -16.79
C GLY A 223 -12.40 32.60 -17.46
N VAL A 224 -12.63 32.88 -18.73
CA VAL A 224 -13.54 32.12 -19.58
C VAL A 224 -12.89 30.76 -19.89
N GLU A 225 -13.54 29.68 -19.49
CA GLU A 225 -13.09 28.30 -19.77
C GLU A 225 -13.46 27.88 -21.19
N GLU A 226 -14.72 28.15 -21.54
CA GLU A 226 -15.29 27.68 -22.82
C GLU A 226 -16.46 28.57 -23.24
N LEU A 227 -16.65 28.70 -24.56
CA LEU A 227 -17.87 29.24 -25.16
C LEU A 227 -18.82 28.07 -25.45
N GLY A 228 -19.68 27.78 -24.45
CA GLY A 228 -20.56 26.59 -24.49
C GLY A 228 -21.79 26.79 -25.37
N GLU A 229 -22.60 25.74 -25.52
CA GLU A 229 -23.78 25.72 -26.41
C GLU A 229 -24.84 26.76 -26.01
N SER A 230 -24.98 27.10 -24.73
CA SER A 230 -26.03 27.98 -24.23
C SER A 230 -25.52 29.17 -23.44
N GLY A 231 -24.20 29.35 -23.30
CA GLY A 231 -23.60 30.46 -22.57
C GLY A 231 -22.10 30.38 -22.44
N VAL A 232 -21.51 31.40 -21.86
CA VAL A 232 -20.07 31.54 -21.61
C VAL A 232 -19.74 30.90 -20.27
N MET A 233 -18.87 29.89 -20.27
CA MET A 233 -18.47 29.18 -19.03
C MET A 233 -17.30 29.88 -18.36
N LEU A 234 -17.51 30.29 -17.12
CA LEU A 234 -16.53 30.94 -16.26
C LEU A 234 -15.92 29.95 -15.27
N LYS A 235 -14.60 29.93 -15.17
CA LYS A 235 -13.87 29.01 -14.29
C LYS A 235 -13.41 29.69 -13.01
N PHE A 236 -13.63 29.00 -11.91
CA PHE A 236 -13.21 29.40 -10.58
C PHE A 236 -12.40 28.29 -9.93
N ILE A 237 -11.44 28.66 -9.11
CA ILE A 237 -10.70 27.72 -8.27
C ILE A 237 -10.62 28.24 -6.83
N VAL A 238 -10.52 27.34 -5.89
CA VAL A 238 -10.20 27.66 -4.49
C VAL A 238 -9.33 26.56 -3.88
N SER A 239 -8.33 26.96 -3.10
CA SER A 239 -7.48 26.04 -2.36
C SER A 239 -8.25 25.44 -1.17
N ALA A 240 -8.13 24.13 -1.01
CA ALA A 240 -8.71 23.38 0.10
C ALA A 240 -7.79 22.23 0.52
N THR A 241 -8.00 21.68 1.72
CA THR A 241 -7.41 20.37 2.05
C THR A 241 -8.04 19.30 1.18
N GLU A 242 -7.32 18.23 0.90
CA GLU A 242 -7.86 17.15 0.06
C GLU A 242 -9.13 16.52 0.66
N GLU A 243 -9.24 16.45 1.99
CA GLU A 243 -10.46 15.97 2.65
C GLU A 243 -11.67 16.90 2.37
N ASN A 244 -11.43 18.20 2.25
CA ASN A 244 -12.47 19.21 2.08
C ASN A 244 -12.70 19.64 0.61
N VAL A 245 -11.93 19.12 -0.36
CA VAL A 245 -12.01 19.59 -1.75
C VAL A 245 -13.43 19.53 -2.34
N PHE A 246 -14.20 18.49 -2.02
CA PHE A 246 -15.60 18.38 -2.48
C PHE A 246 -16.54 19.29 -1.70
N ALA A 247 -16.30 19.51 -0.42
CA ALA A 247 -17.07 20.47 0.38
C ALA A 247 -16.80 21.91 -0.09
N ALA A 248 -15.55 22.23 -0.35
CA ALA A 248 -15.14 23.53 -0.90
C ALA A 248 -15.79 23.79 -2.27
N ARG A 249 -15.78 22.79 -3.18
CA ARG A 249 -16.46 22.91 -4.48
C ARG A 249 -17.97 23.19 -4.32
N ARG A 250 -18.65 22.47 -3.43
CA ARG A 250 -20.09 22.70 -3.18
C ARG A 250 -20.35 24.09 -2.58
N ALA A 251 -19.49 24.54 -1.64
CA ALA A 251 -19.58 25.87 -1.05
C ALA A 251 -19.36 26.96 -2.12
N LEU A 252 -18.34 26.81 -2.96
CA LEU A 252 -18.06 27.74 -4.05
C LEU A 252 -19.23 27.83 -5.03
N ASN A 253 -19.79 26.69 -5.48
CA ASN A 253 -20.98 26.68 -6.35
C ASN A 253 -22.17 27.41 -5.73
N ARG A 254 -22.41 27.16 -4.43
CA ARG A 254 -23.49 27.82 -3.71
C ARG A 254 -23.28 29.34 -3.61
N SER A 255 -22.07 29.77 -3.25
CA SER A 255 -21.78 31.20 -3.13
C SER A 255 -21.89 31.93 -4.48
N LEU A 256 -21.38 31.32 -5.56
CA LEU A 256 -21.51 31.87 -6.92
C LEU A 256 -22.98 31.98 -7.36
N LYS A 257 -23.80 30.94 -7.10
CA LYS A 257 -25.23 30.99 -7.42
C LYS A 257 -25.96 32.12 -6.68
N LEU A 258 -25.67 32.25 -5.38
CA LEU A 258 -26.31 33.32 -4.58
C LEU A 258 -25.85 34.72 -5.02
N LEU A 259 -24.58 34.91 -5.34
CA LEU A 259 -24.07 36.16 -5.89
C LEU A 259 -24.76 36.50 -7.20
N PHE A 260 -24.87 35.56 -8.13
CA PHE A 260 -25.50 35.81 -9.43
C PHE A 260 -26.97 36.17 -9.30
N ASP A 261 -27.69 35.46 -8.42
CA ASP A 261 -29.10 35.79 -8.11
C ASP A 261 -29.24 37.24 -7.51
N GLU A 262 -28.38 37.60 -6.56
CA GLU A 262 -28.40 38.93 -5.93
C GLU A 262 -28.12 40.06 -6.93
N LYS A 263 -27.17 39.81 -7.85
CA LYS A 263 -26.74 40.79 -8.85
C LYS A 263 -27.55 40.76 -10.15
N GLY A 264 -28.51 39.87 -10.27
CA GLY A 264 -29.31 39.69 -11.49
C GLY A 264 -28.52 39.17 -12.69
N ILE A 265 -27.43 38.44 -12.44
CA ILE A 265 -26.65 37.77 -13.50
C ILE A 265 -27.35 36.46 -13.85
N ASP A 266 -27.82 36.33 -15.08
CA ASP A 266 -28.55 35.15 -15.53
C ASP A 266 -27.63 33.95 -15.77
N ILE A 267 -28.00 32.79 -15.22
CA ILE A 267 -27.43 31.49 -15.54
C ILE A 267 -28.34 30.85 -16.57
N PRO A 268 -27.95 30.78 -17.85
CA PRO A 268 -28.86 30.42 -18.91
C PRO A 268 -29.32 28.97 -18.81
N TYR A 269 -30.62 28.74 -19.04
CA TYR A 269 -31.13 27.42 -19.34
C TYR A 269 -30.65 26.96 -20.72
N PRO A 270 -30.72 25.67 -21.04
CA PRO A 270 -30.42 25.20 -22.40
C PRO A 270 -31.24 25.97 -23.45
N GLN A 271 -30.56 26.61 -24.39
CA GLN A 271 -31.15 27.42 -25.42
C GLN A 271 -31.33 26.59 -26.71
N LEU A 272 -32.50 26.69 -27.33
CA LEU A 272 -32.79 26.03 -28.61
C LEU A 272 -33.38 27.06 -29.59
N THR A 273 -32.71 27.28 -30.71
CA THR A 273 -33.26 28.11 -31.79
C THR A 273 -34.06 27.22 -32.74
N VAL A 274 -35.37 27.47 -32.82
CA VAL A 274 -36.28 26.76 -33.75
C VAL A 274 -36.59 27.63 -34.92
N HIS A 275 -36.17 27.22 -36.12
CA HIS A 275 -36.56 27.83 -37.36
C HIS A 275 -37.84 27.17 -37.87
N THR A 276 -38.96 27.84 -37.80
CA THR A 276 -40.23 27.41 -38.44
C THR A 276 -40.22 27.92 -39.88
N LYS A 277 -40.43 26.99 -40.85
CA LYS A 277 -40.61 27.33 -42.25
C LYS A 277 -42.04 27.80 -42.51
#